data_bb979acb49e15fc1034175a46a7ea482
#
_entry.id   bb979acb49e15fc1034175a46a7ea482
#
_cell.length_a   1.000
_cell.length_b   1.000
_cell.length_c   1.000
_cell.angle_alpha   90.00
_cell.angle_beta   90.00
_cell.angle_gamma   90.00
#
_symmetry.space_group_name_H-M   'P 1'
#
loop_
_entity.id
_entity.type
_entity.pdbx_description
1 polymer ?
#
loop_
_entity_poly.entity_id
_entity_poly.type
_entity_poly.pdbx_seq_one_letter_code
_entity_poly.pdbx_strand_id
1 'polypeptide(L)'
;NERPEDFFPYTRIEVVDKPDPTGIGMTEKIFTGPLNRQLRDALSYIKNYIIKEKVIKISNQAEAVRIFNLPYAAVEESLSNAVYHKSYQIGEPITVTVTPERMEITSLPGPDRTISNEDLMNRRLISRRYRNRRIGDFLKELKLVEGRNTGIPTILHAMEANGSELPLFETDEDRTYFTVILPVHKQFLVPETVDPKKKQRRSLPELKELIVITLAESGNISTSELASKLRYTKVTSTLSKALKELMAEGIIQYSEPEKVRSRNQKLQLAKEQRKKE
;
A
#
# COMPACT_ATOMS: atom_id res chain seq x y z
N ASN A 1 12.71 27.10 9.79
CA ASN A 1 13.26 26.47 10.96
C ASN A 1 13.58 25.01 10.64
N GLU A 2 14.74 24.53 11.10
CA GLU A 2 15.22 23.16 10.89
C GLU A 2 14.39 22.15 11.70
N ARG A 3 13.86 22.56 12.83
CA ARG A 3 13.05 21.76 13.74
C ARG A 3 11.77 22.50 14.14
N PRO A 4 10.78 22.57 13.25
CA PRO A 4 9.52 23.23 13.54
C PRO A 4 8.71 22.57 14.66
N GLU A 5 8.91 21.27 14.87
CA GLU A 5 8.28 20.46 15.93
C GLU A 5 8.65 20.92 17.35
N ASP A 6 9.77 21.61 17.53
CA ASP A 6 10.18 22.17 18.84
C ASP A 6 9.26 23.33 19.27
N PHE A 7 8.60 24.00 18.32
CA PHE A 7 7.69 25.12 18.56
C PHE A 7 6.22 24.73 18.40
N PHE A 8 5.96 23.84 17.45
CA PHE A 8 4.63 23.33 17.12
C PHE A 8 4.69 21.80 17.15
N PRO A 9 4.43 21.20 18.30
CA PRO A 9 4.41 19.74 18.45
C PRO A 9 3.53 19.09 17.39
N TYR A 10 3.94 17.91 16.91
CA TYR A 10 3.26 17.17 15.84
C TYR A 10 3.25 17.87 14.46
N THR A 11 4.15 18.84 14.24
CA THR A 11 4.42 19.35 12.88
C THR A 11 5.20 18.30 12.10
N ARG A 12 4.48 17.27 11.64
CA ARG A 12 5.06 16.13 10.92
C ARG A 12 4.01 15.49 10.02
N ILE A 13 4.47 14.67 9.09
CA ILE A 13 3.63 13.82 8.25
C ILE A 13 3.89 12.37 8.68
N GLU A 14 2.83 11.62 8.94
CA GLU A 14 2.87 10.20 9.27
C GLU A 14 2.24 9.41 8.12
N VAL A 15 2.97 8.45 7.57
CA VAL A 15 2.46 7.52 6.55
C VAL A 15 2.34 6.14 7.19
N VAL A 16 1.12 5.64 7.30
CA VAL A 16 0.77 4.38 7.92
C VAL A 16 0.25 3.43 6.84
N ASP A 17 1.00 2.39 6.54
CA ASP A 17 0.59 1.34 5.61
C ASP A 17 -0.03 0.17 6.40
N LYS A 18 -1.28 -0.12 6.12
CA LYS A 18 -2.08 -1.18 6.75
C LYS A 18 -2.47 -2.21 5.69
N PRO A 19 -1.60 -3.18 5.41
CA PRO A 19 -1.86 -4.21 4.39
C PRO A 19 -3.01 -5.14 4.76
N ASP A 20 -3.36 -5.22 6.05
CA ASP A 20 -4.43 -6.04 6.59
C ASP A 20 -5.33 -5.21 7.52
N PRO A 21 -6.68 -5.38 7.48
CA PRO A 21 -7.61 -4.67 8.36
C PRO A 21 -7.37 -4.89 9.86
N THR A 22 -6.79 -6.03 10.24
CA THR A 22 -6.45 -6.35 11.64
C THR A 22 -5.19 -5.62 12.14
N GLY A 23 -4.46 -4.95 11.24
CA GLY A 23 -3.20 -4.27 11.53
C GLY A 23 -1.97 -5.17 11.50
N ILE A 24 -2.11 -6.43 11.15
CA ILE A 24 -0.97 -7.32 10.96
C ILE A 24 -0.11 -6.82 9.80
N GLY A 25 1.20 -6.68 10.04
CA GLY A 25 2.12 -6.15 9.04
C GLY A 25 2.06 -4.62 8.84
N MET A 26 1.39 -3.90 9.74
CA MET A 26 1.35 -2.44 9.72
C MET A 26 2.77 -1.86 9.81
N THR A 27 3.06 -0.89 8.97
CA THR A 27 4.29 -0.11 9.01
C THR A 27 3.99 1.37 9.09
N GLU A 28 4.81 2.10 9.83
CA GLU A 28 4.69 3.54 10.00
C GLU A 28 5.99 4.23 9.58
N LYS A 29 5.86 5.33 8.86
CA LYS A 29 6.98 6.19 8.49
C LYS A 29 6.66 7.64 8.84
N ILE A 30 7.51 8.24 9.67
CA ILE A 30 7.34 9.61 10.16
C ILE A 30 8.34 10.53 9.45
N PHE A 31 7.84 11.69 8.96
CA PHE A 31 8.61 12.72 8.29
C PHE A 31 8.58 14.00 9.12
N THR A 32 9.75 14.44 9.57
CA THR A 32 9.96 15.61 10.43
C THR A 32 10.87 16.64 9.76
N GLY A 33 11.11 17.77 10.43
CA GLY A 33 11.96 18.86 9.93
C GLY A 33 11.20 19.92 9.13
N PRO A 34 11.85 20.73 8.28
CA PRO A 34 11.19 21.78 7.50
C PRO A 34 10.05 21.25 6.64
N LEU A 35 8.91 21.98 6.56
CA LEU A 35 7.69 21.53 5.88
C LEU A 35 7.92 21.11 4.42
N ASN A 36 8.75 21.84 3.69
CA ASN A 36 9.09 21.49 2.32
C ASN A 36 9.87 20.17 2.21
N ARG A 37 10.69 19.85 3.20
CA ARG A 37 11.40 18.58 3.28
C ARG A 37 10.44 17.46 3.66
N GLN A 38 9.62 17.66 4.68
CA GLN A 38 8.59 16.69 5.07
C GLN A 38 7.73 16.28 3.87
N LEU A 39 7.21 17.28 3.12
CA LEU A 39 6.37 17.05 1.95
C LEU A 39 7.11 16.29 0.86
N ARG A 40 8.34 16.69 0.49
CA ARG A 40 9.14 16.00 -0.53
C ARG A 40 9.48 14.57 -0.15
N ASP A 41 9.92 14.37 1.09
CA ASP A 41 10.34 13.05 1.58
C ASP A 41 9.14 12.10 1.67
N ALA A 42 7.98 12.57 2.16
CA ALA A 42 6.74 11.79 2.20
C ALA A 42 6.26 11.42 0.78
N LEU A 43 6.23 12.39 -0.15
CA LEU A 43 5.86 12.15 -1.54
C LEU A 43 6.81 11.17 -2.23
N SER A 44 8.12 11.32 -2.00
CA SER A 44 9.14 10.41 -2.52
C SER A 44 8.93 8.99 -1.97
N TYR A 45 8.66 8.84 -0.68
CA TYR A 45 8.36 7.56 -0.06
C TYR A 45 7.11 6.92 -0.67
N ILE A 46 6.01 7.67 -0.75
CA ILE A 46 4.75 7.18 -1.33
C ILE A 46 4.96 6.75 -2.78
N LYS A 47 5.65 7.56 -3.58
CA LYS A 47 5.94 7.26 -4.99
C LYS A 47 6.74 5.97 -5.16
N ASN A 48 7.73 5.73 -4.31
CA ASN A 48 8.68 4.62 -4.50
C ASN A 48 8.20 3.32 -3.84
N TYR A 49 7.39 3.39 -2.78
CA TYR A 49 7.03 2.21 -1.98
C TYR A 49 5.54 1.87 -1.99
N ILE A 50 4.66 2.86 -2.20
CA ILE A 50 3.20 2.68 -2.14
C ILE A 50 2.58 2.64 -3.53
N ILE A 51 3.01 3.55 -4.44
CA ILE A 51 2.46 3.60 -5.79
C ILE A 51 3.00 2.44 -6.63
N LYS A 52 2.06 1.71 -7.25
CA LYS A 52 2.35 0.56 -8.12
C LYS A 52 1.81 0.82 -9.51
N GLU A 53 2.55 0.43 -10.53
CA GLU A 53 2.16 0.53 -11.94
C GLU A 53 1.79 -0.86 -12.48
N LYS A 54 0.73 -0.91 -13.29
CA LYS A 54 0.40 -2.06 -14.15
C LYS A 54 0.33 -1.60 -15.60
N VAL A 55 0.92 -2.41 -16.49
CA VAL A 55 0.85 -2.21 -17.94
C VAL A 55 -0.11 -3.24 -18.51
N ILE A 56 -1.23 -2.78 -19.07
CA ILE A 56 -2.27 -3.63 -19.65
C ILE A 56 -2.16 -3.56 -21.17
N LYS A 57 -1.91 -4.71 -21.80
CA LYS A 57 -1.97 -4.85 -23.24
C LYS A 57 -3.41 -5.14 -23.64
N ILE A 58 -4.00 -4.25 -24.46
CA ILE A 58 -5.32 -4.44 -25.04
C ILE A 58 -5.13 -5.21 -26.35
N SER A 59 -5.87 -6.33 -26.52
CA SER A 59 -5.86 -7.07 -27.77
C SER A 59 -6.34 -6.16 -28.92
N ASN A 60 -5.59 -6.14 -30.02
CA ASN A 60 -5.84 -5.31 -31.21
C ASN A 60 -5.47 -3.81 -31.10
N GLN A 61 -4.72 -3.40 -30.05
CA GLN A 61 -4.10 -2.08 -29.98
C GLN A 61 -2.57 -2.21 -29.88
N ALA A 62 -1.84 -1.39 -30.62
CA ALA A 62 -0.37 -1.37 -30.58
C ALA A 62 0.14 -0.81 -29.26
N GLU A 63 -0.62 0.09 -28.64
CA GLU A 63 -0.26 0.77 -27.40
C GLU A 63 -0.80 0.06 -26.18
N ALA A 64 0.03 -0.06 -25.15
CA ALA A 64 -0.36 -0.57 -23.85
C ALA A 64 -0.84 0.57 -22.96
N VAL A 65 -1.91 0.33 -22.20
CA VAL A 65 -2.41 1.29 -21.21
C VAL A 65 -1.65 1.10 -19.91
N ARG A 66 -1.11 2.19 -19.38
CA ARG A 66 -0.48 2.23 -18.06
C ARG A 66 -1.48 2.73 -17.05
N ILE A 67 -1.67 2.00 -15.98
CA ILE A 67 -2.53 2.36 -14.86
C ILE A 67 -1.74 2.28 -13.57
N PHE A 68 -2.11 3.11 -12.61
CA PHE A 68 -1.52 3.13 -11.28
C PHE A 68 -2.57 2.72 -10.24
N ASN A 69 -2.13 2.07 -9.15
CA ASN A 69 -3.05 1.84 -8.02
C ASN A 69 -3.60 3.17 -7.49
N LEU A 70 -2.73 4.19 -7.42
CA LEU A 70 -3.05 5.55 -7.03
C LEU A 70 -2.28 6.50 -7.96
N PRO A 71 -2.93 7.42 -8.69
CA PRO A 71 -2.23 8.36 -9.56
C PRO A 71 -1.44 9.37 -8.74
N TYR A 72 -0.14 9.49 -9.02
CA TYR A 72 0.77 10.33 -8.24
C TYR A 72 0.29 11.79 -8.13
N ALA A 73 -0.22 12.38 -9.21
CA ALA A 73 -0.70 13.76 -9.19
C ALA A 73 -1.87 13.98 -8.21
N ALA A 74 -2.75 13.00 -8.03
CA ALA A 74 -3.82 13.09 -7.04
C ALA A 74 -3.27 13.03 -5.61
N VAL A 75 -2.29 12.17 -5.35
CA VAL A 75 -1.64 12.05 -4.05
C VAL A 75 -0.84 13.31 -3.72
N GLU A 76 -0.04 13.80 -4.67
CA GLU A 76 0.77 15.02 -4.53
C GLU A 76 -0.09 16.23 -4.19
N GLU A 77 -1.16 16.46 -4.94
CA GLU A 77 -2.05 17.59 -4.70
C GLU A 77 -2.80 17.46 -3.37
N SER A 78 -3.29 16.25 -3.03
CA SER A 78 -4.00 16.02 -1.77
C SER A 78 -3.10 16.25 -0.55
N LEU A 79 -1.87 15.76 -0.57
CA LEU A 79 -0.93 15.92 0.54
C LEU A 79 -0.43 17.37 0.63
N SER A 80 -0.18 18.03 -0.51
CA SER A 80 0.18 19.44 -0.57
C SER A 80 -0.91 20.32 0.02
N ASN A 81 -2.17 20.05 -0.30
CA ASN A 81 -3.32 20.73 0.27
C ASN A 81 -3.42 20.50 1.79
N ALA A 82 -3.16 19.29 2.28
CA ALA A 82 -3.13 19.00 3.70
C ALA A 82 -2.08 19.85 4.43
N VAL A 83 -0.86 19.96 3.90
CA VAL A 83 0.21 20.83 4.43
C VAL A 83 -0.19 22.29 4.39
N TYR A 84 -0.84 22.74 3.32
CA TYR A 84 -1.24 24.13 3.14
C TYR A 84 -2.39 24.56 4.08
N HIS A 85 -3.34 23.65 4.33
CA HIS A 85 -4.57 23.99 5.07
C HIS A 85 -4.59 23.54 6.53
N LYS A 86 -3.65 22.68 6.96
CA LYS A 86 -3.52 22.27 8.37
C LYS A 86 -3.37 23.47 9.30
N SER A 87 -3.97 23.39 10.48
CA SER A 87 -3.62 24.29 11.60
C SER A 87 -2.39 23.75 12.35
N TYR A 88 -1.32 24.52 12.35
CA TYR A 88 -0.10 24.16 13.09
C TYR A 88 -0.19 24.45 14.59
N GLN A 89 -1.30 25.08 15.04
CA GLN A 89 -1.62 25.27 16.46
C GLN A 89 -2.29 24.04 17.08
N ILE A 90 -2.87 23.18 16.26
CA ILE A 90 -3.46 21.92 16.71
C ILE A 90 -2.33 20.87 16.74
N GLY A 91 -2.14 20.27 17.91
CA GLY A 91 -1.08 19.29 18.18
C GLY A 91 -1.35 17.91 17.60
N GLU A 92 -1.75 17.83 16.32
CA GLU A 92 -2.00 16.56 15.61
C GLU A 92 -1.21 16.53 14.29
N PRO A 93 -0.68 15.38 13.85
CA PRO A 93 0.05 15.26 12.58
C PRO A 93 -0.87 15.34 11.36
N ILE A 94 -0.28 15.44 10.18
CA ILE A 94 -0.96 15.04 8.95
C ILE A 94 -0.77 13.53 8.84
N THR A 95 -1.87 12.78 8.74
CA THR A 95 -1.83 11.33 8.66
C THR A 95 -2.21 10.87 7.26
N VAL A 96 -1.37 10.00 6.68
CA VAL A 96 -1.64 9.30 5.43
C VAL A 96 -1.82 7.83 5.76
N THR A 97 -3.05 7.34 5.74
CA THR A 97 -3.34 5.92 5.95
C THR A 97 -3.52 5.23 4.61
N VAL A 98 -2.78 4.18 4.38
CA VAL A 98 -2.84 3.36 3.17
C VAL A 98 -3.40 2.00 3.53
N THR A 99 -4.42 1.58 2.80
CA THR A 99 -5.02 0.24 2.88
C THR A 99 -5.00 -0.40 1.50
N PRO A 100 -5.29 -1.70 1.37
CA PRO A 100 -5.41 -2.33 0.06
C PRO A 100 -6.46 -1.68 -0.85
N GLU A 101 -7.45 -1.00 -0.28
CA GLU A 101 -8.60 -0.47 -1.00
C GLU A 101 -8.52 1.03 -1.27
N ARG A 102 -7.81 1.79 -0.43
CA ARG A 102 -7.78 3.26 -0.51
C ARG A 102 -6.59 3.88 0.23
N MET A 103 -6.32 5.12 -0.11
CA MET A 103 -5.45 6.01 0.66
C MET A 103 -6.31 7.14 1.27
N GLU A 104 -6.14 7.40 2.55
CA GLU A 104 -6.78 8.47 3.28
C GLU A 104 -5.72 9.49 3.71
N ILE A 105 -5.92 10.77 3.40
CA ILE A 105 -5.05 11.87 3.79
C ILE A 105 -5.85 12.79 4.70
N THR A 106 -5.54 12.77 5.99
CA THR A 106 -6.26 13.50 7.03
C THR A 106 -5.43 14.65 7.58
N SER A 107 -6.05 15.81 7.70
CA SER A 107 -5.50 17.01 8.33
C SER A 107 -6.54 17.71 9.19
N LEU A 108 -6.09 18.48 10.19
CA LEU A 108 -6.94 19.22 11.12
C LEU A 108 -6.66 20.74 11.02
N PRO A 109 -7.70 21.54 11.24
CA PRO A 109 -9.11 21.22 11.30
C PRO A 109 -9.71 20.99 9.90
N GLY A 110 -11.02 20.79 9.86
CA GLY A 110 -11.79 20.66 8.64
C GLY A 110 -11.79 21.90 7.76
N PRO A 111 -12.49 21.83 6.61
CA PRO A 111 -12.56 22.93 5.64
C PRO A 111 -13.29 24.13 6.22
N ASP A 112 -13.01 25.32 5.66
CA ASP A 112 -13.70 26.55 6.04
C ASP A 112 -15.21 26.40 5.89
N ARG A 113 -15.99 26.99 6.82
CA ARG A 113 -17.46 26.92 6.82
C ARG A 113 -18.12 27.56 5.60
N THR A 114 -17.38 28.31 4.78
CA THR A 114 -17.86 28.81 3.49
C THR A 114 -18.01 27.70 2.43
N ILE A 115 -17.43 26.54 2.66
CA ILE A 115 -17.62 25.34 1.83
C ILE A 115 -18.78 24.56 2.46
N SER A 116 -19.92 24.48 1.77
CA SER A 116 -21.09 23.74 2.25
C SER A 116 -20.88 22.21 2.19
N ASN A 117 -21.72 21.46 2.90
CA ASN A 117 -21.71 19.99 2.79
C ASN A 117 -22.12 19.54 1.37
N GLU A 118 -22.99 20.31 0.72
CA GLU A 118 -23.35 20.08 -0.68
C GLU A 118 -22.15 20.26 -1.63
N ASP A 119 -21.31 21.28 -1.39
CA ASP A 119 -20.08 21.49 -2.16
C ASP A 119 -19.11 20.31 -1.96
N LEU A 120 -19.00 19.76 -0.74
CA LEU A 120 -18.18 18.56 -0.46
C LEU A 120 -18.69 17.34 -1.24
N MET A 121 -20.01 17.07 -1.17
CA MET A 121 -20.63 15.95 -1.90
C MET A 121 -20.48 16.10 -3.41
N ASN A 122 -20.65 17.33 -3.91
CA ASN A 122 -20.53 17.64 -5.33
C ASN A 122 -19.09 17.86 -5.80
N ARG A 123 -18.11 17.70 -4.91
CA ARG A 123 -16.66 17.90 -5.20
C ARG A 123 -16.33 19.31 -5.72
N ARG A 124 -17.12 20.32 -5.29
CA ARG A 124 -16.95 21.74 -5.67
C ARG A 124 -16.28 22.54 -4.57
N LEU A 125 -15.13 22.11 -4.09
CA LEU A 125 -14.41 22.73 -3.00
C LEU A 125 -13.65 23.96 -3.52
N ILE A 126 -14.30 25.11 -3.51
CA ILE A 126 -13.68 26.39 -3.85
C ILE A 126 -13.44 27.14 -2.56
N SER A 127 -12.25 27.03 -1.99
CA SER A 127 -11.86 27.80 -0.82
C SER A 127 -11.49 29.24 -1.22
N ARG A 128 -12.14 30.21 -0.59
CA ARG A 128 -11.79 31.63 -0.73
C ARG A 128 -10.89 32.12 0.41
N ARG A 129 -10.66 31.29 1.40
CA ARG A 129 -9.85 31.58 2.59
C ARG A 129 -8.73 30.56 2.72
N TYR A 130 -7.52 31.05 2.79
CA TYR A 130 -6.32 30.26 2.97
C TYR A 130 -5.79 30.43 4.39
N ARG A 131 -5.73 29.35 5.17
CA ARG A 131 -5.29 29.40 6.57
C ARG A 131 -3.83 29.81 6.68
N ASN A 132 -2.97 29.23 5.85
CA ASN A 132 -1.52 29.45 5.91
C ASN A 132 -0.99 30.07 4.60
N ARG A 133 -1.46 31.27 4.26
CA ARG A 133 -1.08 31.92 2.99
C ARG A 133 0.43 31.97 2.77
N ARG A 134 1.22 32.35 3.79
CA ARG A 134 2.69 32.40 3.69
C ARG A 134 3.32 31.05 3.42
N ILE A 135 2.78 29.96 4.01
CA ILE A 135 3.25 28.60 3.72
C ILE A 135 2.94 28.25 2.26
N GLY A 136 1.73 28.58 1.79
CA GLY A 136 1.35 28.37 0.39
C GLY A 136 2.23 29.13 -0.59
N ASP A 137 2.51 30.40 -0.34
CA ASP A 137 3.38 31.23 -1.16
C ASP A 137 4.80 30.62 -1.21
N PHE A 138 5.34 30.19 -0.06
CA PHE A 138 6.64 29.53 0.04
C PHE A 138 6.69 28.19 -0.72
N LEU A 139 5.68 27.35 -0.55
CA LEU A 139 5.62 26.07 -1.27
C LEU A 139 5.45 26.27 -2.78
N LYS A 140 4.76 27.33 -3.19
CA LYS A 140 4.63 27.72 -4.59
C LYS A 140 5.95 28.18 -5.20
N GLU A 141 6.72 29.01 -4.50
CA GLU A 141 8.07 29.40 -4.94
C GLU A 141 8.98 28.18 -5.14
N LEU A 142 8.82 27.18 -4.29
CA LEU A 142 9.53 25.89 -4.41
C LEU A 142 8.92 24.95 -5.46
N LYS A 143 7.88 25.37 -6.18
CA LYS A 143 7.13 24.54 -7.16
C LYS A 143 6.55 23.24 -6.58
N LEU A 144 6.21 23.27 -5.31
CA LEU A 144 5.57 22.14 -4.61
C LEU A 144 4.04 22.25 -4.59
N VAL A 145 3.47 23.39 -4.95
CA VAL A 145 2.02 23.68 -5.02
C VAL A 145 1.75 24.66 -6.15
N GLU A 146 0.67 24.50 -6.90
CA GLU A 146 0.33 25.41 -8.01
C GLU A 146 -0.44 26.67 -7.56
N GLY A 147 -1.22 26.63 -6.49
CA GLY A 147 -1.74 27.81 -5.78
C GLY A 147 -2.76 28.68 -6.51
N ARG A 148 -3.60 28.14 -7.41
CA ARG A 148 -4.66 28.89 -8.13
C ARG A 148 -6.04 28.23 -8.13
N ASN A 149 -6.47 27.61 -7.03
CA ASN A 149 -7.74 26.86 -6.95
C ASN A 149 -7.84 25.69 -7.97
N THR A 150 -6.72 25.19 -8.44
CA THR A 150 -6.65 24.06 -9.37
C THR A 150 -6.57 22.72 -8.64
N GLY A 151 -6.41 22.72 -7.31
CA GLY A 151 -6.13 21.54 -6.51
C GLY A 151 -7.16 20.43 -6.65
N ILE A 152 -8.43 20.71 -6.33
CA ILE A 152 -9.48 19.70 -6.44
C ILE A 152 -9.71 19.25 -7.89
N PRO A 153 -9.81 20.16 -8.88
CA PRO A 153 -9.84 19.77 -10.29
C PRO A 153 -8.69 18.87 -10.72
N THR A 154 -7.46 19.13 -10.24
CA THR A 154 -6.28 18.30 -10.53
C THR A 154 -6.44 16.89 -9.97
N ILE A 155 -6.91 16.75 -8.72
CA ILE A 155 -7.18 15.45 -8.11
C ILE A 155 -8.23 14.67 -8.91
N LEU A 156 -9.36 15.32 -9.24
CA LEU A 156 -10.45 14.70 -10.02
C LEU A 156 -9.95 14.23 -11.38
N HIS A 157 -9.27 15.11 -12.12
CA HIS A 157 -8.74 14.79 -13.44
C HIS A 157 -7.70 13.64 -13.40
N ALA A 158 -6.82 13.64 -12.41
CA ALA A 158 -5.82 12.57 -12.27
C ALA A 158 -6.47 11.21 -11.98
N MET A 159 -7.51 11.18 -11.12
CA MET A 159 -8.25 9.96 -10.82
C MET A 159 -9.01 9.46 -12.07
N GLU A 160 -9.70 10.36 -12.77
CA GLU A 160 -10.44 10.04 -14.00
C GLU A 160 -9.51 9.56 -15.12
N ALA A 161 -8.41 10.26 -15.38
CA ALA A 161 -7.42 9.87 -16.40
C ALA A 161 -6.79 8.50 -16.12
N ASN A 162 -6.66 8.12 -14.85
CA ASN A 162 -6.18 6.80 -14.45
C ASN A 162 -7.27 5.70 -14.58
N GLY A 163 -8.54 6.08 -14.78
CA GLY A 163 -9.68 5.14 -14.75
C GLY A 163 -10.02 4.65 -13.33
N SER A 164 -9.62 5.40 -12.32
CA SER A 164 -9.96 5.16 -10.92
C SER A 164 -11.34 5.72 -10.57
N GLU A 165 -11.92 5.22 -9.48
CA GLU A 165 -13.11 5.85 -8.89
C GLU A 165 -12.78 7.27 -8.43
N LEU A 166 -13.82 8.14 -8.41
CA LEU A 166 -13.64 9.51 -7.99
C LEU A 166 -13.32 9.60 -6.48
N PRO A 167 -12.51 10.58 -6.06
CA PRO A 167 -12.16 10.77 -4.66
C PRO A 167 -13.37 11.17 -3.84
N LEU A 168 -13.32 10.90 -2.54
CA LEU A 168 -14.29 11.38 -1.55
C LEU A 168 -13.62 12.41 -0.65
N PHE A 169 -14.40 13.35 -0.18
CA PHE A 169 -13.97 14.41 0.74
C PHE A 169 -14.86 14.38 1.97
N GLU A 170 -14.28 14.11 3.12
CA GLU A 170 -15.02 13.90 4.36
C GLU A 170 -14.60 14.88 5.46
N THR A 171 -15.57 15.27 6.26
CA THR A 171 -15.42 16.01 7.50
C THR A 171 -16.63 15.73 8.39
N ASP A 172 -16.51 16.00 9.68
CA ASP A 172 -17.64 15.98 10.62
C ASP A 172 -18.45 17.30 10.61
N GLU A 173 -19.55 17.34 11.35
CA GLU A 173 -20.43 18.52 11.46
C GLU A 173 -19.69 19.72 12.06
N ASP A 174 -18.78 19.47 13.01
CA ASP A 174 -17.99 20.48 13.71
C ASP A 174 -16.76 20.94 12.93
N ARG A 175 -16.50 20.33 11.78
CA ARG A 175 -15.32 20.63 10.95
C ARG A 175 -13.99 20.43 11.71
N THR A 176 -13.90 19.37 12.50
CA THR A 176 -12.71 19.10 13.30
C THR A 176 -11.57 18.51 12.49
N TYR A 177 -11.88 17.80 11.41
CA TYR A 177 -10.90 17.21 10.49
C TYR A 177 -11.34 17.36 9.02
N PHE A 178 -10.40 17.14 8.12
CA PHE A 178 -10.65 16.98 6.70
C PHE A 178 -9.88 15.78 6.17
N THR A 179 -10.59 14.85 5.55
CA THR A 179 -10.00 13.65 4.94
C THR A 179 -10.27 13.62 3.45
N VAL A 180 -9.21 13.46 2.67
CA VAL A 180 -9.28 13.13 1.25
C VAL A 180 -9.09 11.63 1.11
N ILE A 181 -10.06 10.96 0.51
CA ILE A 181 -10.05 9.51 0.27
C ILE A 181 -9.82 9.27 -1.22
N LEU A 182 -8.74 8.62 -1.55
CA LEU A 182 -8.37 8.22 -2.90
C LEU A 182 -8.56 6.71 -3.03
N PRO A 183 -9.62 6.23 -3.72
CA PRO A 183 -9.84 4.81 -3.96
C PRO A 183 -8.71 4.21 -4.81
N VAL A 184 -8.26 3.02 -4.43
CA VAL A 184 -7.30 2.24 -5.24
C VAL A 184 -7.99 1.78 -6.52
N HIS A 185 -7.28 1.88 -7.65
CA HIS A 185 -7.82 1.46 -8.94
C HIS A 185 -8.22 -0.03 -8.91
N LYS A 186 -9.44 -0.35 -9.38
CA LYS A 186 -10.08 -1.68 -9.32
C LYS A 186 -9.21 -2.85 -9.81
N GLN A 187 -8.33 -2.61 -10.76
CA GLN A 187 -7.40 -3.63 -11.27
C GLN A 187 -6.34 -4.08 -10.25
N PHE A 188 -6.18 -3.35 -9.16
CA PHE A 188 -5.28 -3.70 -8.05
C PHE A 188 -6.02 -4.32 -6.86
N LEU A 189 -7.35 -4.19 -6.82
CA LEU A 189 -8.21 -4.80 -5.77
C LEU A 189 -8.46 -6.28 -6.04
N VAL A 190 -8.43 -6.68 -7.30
CA VAL A 190 -8.56 -8.09 -7.67
C VAL A 190 -7.26 -8.77 -7.25
N PRO A 191 -7.30 -9.79 -6.36
CA PRO A 191 -6.12 -10.62 -6.14
C PRO A 191 -5.61 -11.02 -7.52
N GLU A 192 -4.31 -10.85 -7.78
CA GLU A 192 -3.77 -11.30 -9.06
C GLU A 192 -4.21 -12.75 -9.23
N THR A 193 -5.24 -12.97 -10.06
CA THR A 193 -5.54 -14.32 -10.53
C THR A 193 -4.25 -14.72 -11.21
N VAL A 194 -3.51 -15.57 -10.52
CA VAL A 194 -2.18 -16.00 -10.93
C VAL A 194 -2.35 -16.47 -12.37
N ASP A 195 -1.85 -15.66 -13.31
CA ASP A 195 -1.76 -16.07 -14.70
C ASP A 195 -1.01 -17.42 -14.65
N PRO A 196 -1.67 -18.53 -14.99
CA PRO A 196 -1.03 -19.85 -14.89
C PRO A 196 0.25 -19.94 -15.73
N LYS A 197 0.53 -18.91 -16.56
CA LYS A 197 1.74 -18.79 -17.37
C LYS A 197 2.85 -17.95 -16.72
N LYS A 198 2.57 -17.11 -15.71
CA LYS A 198 3.62 -16.48 -14.92
C LYS A 198 4.13 -17.48 -13.91
N LYS A 199 5.21 -18.17 -14.24
CA LYS A 199 5.99 -18.98 -13.29
C LYS A 199 6.39 -18.08 -12.13
N GLN A 200 5.73 -18.22 -10.97
CA GLN A 200 6.16 -17.58 -9.73
C GLN A 200 7.57 -18.08 -9.42
N ARG A 201 8.56 -17.24 -9.68
CA ARG A 201 9.93 -17.49 -9.21
C ARG A 201 9.98 -17.07 -7.72
N ARG A 202 9.47 -17.93 -6.86
CA ARG A 202 9.68 -17.77 -5.41
C ARG A 202 11.17 -17.95 -5.12
N SER A 203 11.69 -17.15 -4.22
CA SER A 203 13.04 -17.36 -3.72
C SER A 203 13.11 -18.69 -2.97
N LEU A 204 14.28 -19.27 -2.88
CA LEU A 204 14.46 -20.58 -2.21
C LEU A 204 14.09 -20.51 -0.71
N PRO A 205 14.42 -19.43 0.05
CA PRO A 205 13.99 -19.27 1.43
C PRO A 205 12.47 -19.21 1.59
N GLU A 206 11.78 -18.36 0.83
CA GLU A 206 10.30 -18.26 0.86
C GLU A 206 9.61 -19.58 0.54
N LEU A 207 10.17 -20.33 -0.39
CA LEU A 207 9.62 -21.64 -0.76
C LEU A 207 9.79 -22.66 0.37
N LYS A 208 10.91 -22.64 1.09
CA LYS A 208 11.15 -23.51 2.25
C LYS A 208 10.15 -23.22 3.37
N GLU A 209 9.92 -21.95 3.69
CA GLU A 209 8.95 -21.53 4.70
C GLU A 209 7.54 -21.99 4.35
N LEU A 210 7.09 -21.77 3.13
CA LEU A 210 5.78 -22.21 2.64
C LEU A 210 5.62 -23.74 2.68
N ILE A 211 6.67 -24.50 2.39
CA ILE A 211 6.65 -25.99 2.49
C ILE A 211 6.39 -26.40 3.95
N VAL A 212 7.09 -25.80 4.90
CA VAL A 212 6.96 -26.10 6.33
C VAL A 212 5.54 -25.78 6.81
N ILE A 213 5.02 -24.59 6.53
CA ILE A 213 3.64 -24.18 6.87
C ILE A 213 2.62 -25.15 6.26
N THR A 214 2.74 -25.45 4.96
CA THR A 214 1.81 -26.37 4.28
C THR A 214 1.81 -27.76 4.88
N LEU A 215 2.97 -28.27 5.29
CA LEU A 215 3.08 -29.57 5.95
C LEU A 215 2.55 -29.55 7.38
N ALA A 216 2.69 -28.44 8.10
CA ALA A 216 2.11 -28.26 9.43
C ALA A 216 0.57 -28.31 9.38
N GLU A 217 -0.04 -27.63 8.42
CA GLU A 217 -1.49 -27.60 8.23
C GLU A 217 -2.08 -28.89 7.66
N SER A 218 -1.38 -29.52 6.74
CA SER A 218 -1.92 -30.62 5.94
C SER A 218 -1.51 -32.00 6.43
N GLY A 219 -0.54 -32.09 7.34
CA GLY A 219 0.02 -33.36 7.81
C GLY A 219 0.81 -34.09 6.71
N ASN A 220 0.63 -35.40 6.60
CA ASN A 220 1.38 -36.24 5.68
C ASN A 220 0.79 -36.18 4.28
N ILE A 221 1.48 -35.53 3.35
CA ILE A 221 1.05 -35.36 1.95
C ILE A 221 2.14 -35.82 0.97
N SER A 222 1.73 -36.26 -0.23
CA SER A 222 2.66 -36.60 -1.30
C SER A 222 3.34 -35.36 -1.89
N THR A 223 4.47 -35.55 -2.56
CA THR A 223 5.18 -34.45 -3.24
C THR A 223 4.31 -33.80 -4.32
N SER A 224 3.44 -34.56 -4.98
CA SER A 224 2.50 -34.04 -5.99
C SER A 224 1.38 -33.22 -5.36
N GLU A 225 0.81 -33.66 -4.23
CA GLU A 225 -0.17 -32.89 -3.47
C GLU A 225 0.43 -31.61 -2.91
N LEU A 226 1.66 -31.68 -2.37
CA LEU A 226 2.38 -30.49 -1.93
C LEU A 226 2.58 -29.51 -3.08
N ALA A 227 3.03 -29.99 -4.26
CA ALA A 227 3.18 -29.14 -5.44
C ALA A 227 1.83 -28.47 -5.81
N SER A 228 0.74 -29.21 -5.81
CA SER A 228 -0.60 -28.70 -6.10
C SER A 228 -1.04 -27.63 -5.07
N LYS A 229 -0.86 -27.88 -3.78
CA LYS A 229 -1.18 -26.92 -2.71
C LYS A 229 -0.35 -25.63 -2.81
N LEU A 230 0.91 -25.76 -3.21
CA LEU A 230 1.80 -24.62 -3.50
C LEU A 230 1.54 -23.97 -4.87
N ARG A 231 0.47 -24.42 -5.57
CA ARG A 231 0.04 -23.92 -6.89
C ARG A 231 1.07 -24.16 -8.01
N TYR A 232 1.84 -25.23 -7.93
CA TYR A 232 2.65 -25.72 -9.04
C TYR A 232 1.90 -26.77 -9.85
N THR A 233 1.96 -26.71 -11.17
CA THR A 233 1.36 -27.73 -12.07
C THR A 233 2.13 -29.05 -12.08
N LYS A 234 3.39 -29.02 -11.67
CA LYS A 234 4.28 -30.19 -11.52
C LYS A 234 5.41 -29.88 -10.55
N VAL A 235 6.08 -30.90 -10.07
CA VAL A 235 7.28 -30.76 -9.23
C VAL A 235 8.40 -30.11 -10.06
N THR A 236 8.79 -28.90 -9.69
CA THR A 236 9.85 -28.12 -10.37
C THR A 236 11.22 -28.45 -9.79
N SER A 237 12.29 -28.12 -10.52
CA SER A 237 13.66 -28.23 -10.01
C SER A 237 13.91 -27.44 -8.74
N THR A 238 13.33 -26.23 -8.64
CA THR A 238 13.42 -25.37 -7.44
C THR A 238 12.71 -26.02 -6.25
N LEU A 239 11.50 -26.59 -6.44
CA LEU A 239 10.78 -27.28 -5.39
C LEU A 239 11.58 -28.54 -4.92
N SER A 240 12.11 -29.31 -5.86
CA SER A 240 12.95 -30.47 -5.54
C SER A 240 14.21 -30.08 -4.76
N LYS A 241 14.81 -28.92 -5.08
CA LYS A 241 15.97 -28.39 -4.36
C LYS A 241 15.59 -27.99 -2.94
N ALA A 242 14.48 -27.26 -2.75
CA ALA A 242 13.97 -26.85 -1.44
C ALA A 242 13.68 -28.07 -0.54
N LEU A 243 13.03 -29.10 -1.09
CA LEU A 243 12.76 -30.34 -0.36
C LEU A 243 14.02 -31.06 0.09
N LYS A 244 15.03 -31.15 -0.79
CA LYS A 244 16.32 -31.76 -0.45
C LYS A 244 17.05 -31.04 0.67
N GLU A 245 17.03 -29.68 0.63
CA GLU A 245 17.67 -28.89 1.66
C GLU A 245 16.93 -29.02 3.00
N LEU A 246 15.60 -28.96 3.00
CA LEU A 246 14.80 -29.17 4.22
C LEU A 246 14.96 -30.56 4.82
N MET A 247 15.16 -31.60 3.99
CA MET A 247 15.49 -32.96 4.43
C MET A 247 16.89 -33.03 5.03
N ALA A 248 17.87 -32.38 4.39
CA ALA A 248 19.24 -32.31 4.91
C ALA A 248 19.34 -31.55 6.23
N GLU A 249 18.50 -30.53 6.41
CA GLU A 249 18.37 -29.75 7.64
C GLU A 249 17.56 -30.50 8.73
N GLY A 250 17.01 -31.68 8.41
CA GLY A 250 16.22 -32.47 9.36
C GLY A 250 14.86 -31.86 9.72
N ILE A 251 14.38 -30.89 8.97
CA ILE A 251 13.10 -30.20 9.19
C ILE A 251 11.92 -31.04 8.69
N ILE A 252 12.09 -31.72 7.55
CA ILE A 252 11.10 -32.61 6.97
C ILE A 252 11.71 -34.00 6.73
N GLN A 253 10.86 -35.02 6.68
CA GLN A 253 11.27 -36.38 6.42
C GLN A 253 10.23 -37.13 5.58
N TYR A 254 10.63 -38.23 4.99
CA TYR A 254 9.68 -39.15 4.37
C TYR A 254 8.95 -39.97 5.43
N SER A 255 7.69 -40.31 5.16
CA SER A 255 6.87 -41.16 6.05
C SER A 255 7.43 -42.62 6.11
N GLU A 256 8.03 -43.09 5.03
CA GLU A 256 8.69 -44.41 4.94
C GLU A 256 10.16 -44.22 4.51
N PRO A 257 11.08 -43.92 5.46
CA PRO A 257 12.50 -43.62 5.13
C PRO A 257 13.22 -44.79 4.45
N GLU A 258 12.83 -46.01 4.78
CA GLU A 258 13.48 -47.23 4.25
C GLU A 258 13.04 -47.57 2.81
N LYS A 259 11.92 -47.02 2.33
CA LYS A 259 11.37 -47.25 0.99
C LYS A 259 11.24 -45.97 0.17
N VAL A 260 12.33 -45.30 -0.05
CA VAL A 260 12.36 -43.96 -0.72
C VAL A 260 11.66 -43.93 -2.09
N ARG A 261 11.56 -45.05 -2.81
CA ARG A 261 10.91 -45.15 -4.11
C ARG A 261 9.46 -45.69 -4.06
N SER A 262 8.85 -45.80 -2.88
CA SER A 262 7.47 -46.22 -2.74
C SER A 262 6.51 -45.23 -3.42
N ARG A 263 5.49 -45.75 -4.15
CA ARG A 263 4.38 -44.92 -4.69
C ARG A 263 3.54 -44.24 -3.61
N ASN A 264 3.57 -44.78 -2.39
CA ASN A 264 2.82 -44.27 -1.25
C ASN A 264 3.65 -43.30 -0.37
N GLN A 265 4.82 -42.92 -0.83
CA GLN A 265 5.72 -42.05 -0.09
C GLN A 265 5.11 -40.66 0.15
N LYS A 266 5.09 -40.22 1.40
CA LYS A 266 4.59 -38.91 1.83
C LYS A 266 5.68 -38.13 2.54
N LEU A 267 5.55 -36.83 2.51
CA LEU A 267 6.38 -35.87 3.25
C LEU A 267 5.69 -35.52 4.57
N GLN A 268 6.46 -35.38 5.63
CA GLN A 268 5.99 -34.96 6.94
C GLN A 268 7.06 -34.12 7.65
N LEU A 269 6.64 -33.31 8.63
CA LEU A 269 7.58 -32.63 9.53
C LEU A 269 8.30 -33.66 10.40
N ALA A 270 9.58 -33.41 10.67
CA ALA A 270 10.36 -34.28 11.58
C ALA A 270 9.80 -34.20 13.02
N LYS A 271 9.91 -35.31 13.77
CA LYS A 271 9.26 -35.46 15.07
C LYS A 271 9.66 -34.44 16.15
N GLU A 272 10.84 -33.81 16.03
CA GLU A 272 11.32 -32.80 16.98
C GLU A 272 10.60 -31.44 16.87
N GLN A 273 9.97 -31.13 15.76
CA GLN A 273 9.23 -29.89 15.56
C GLN A 273 7.74 -29.98 15.95
N ARG A 274 7.19 -31.17 16.16
CA ARG A 274 5.80 -31.36 16.64
C ARG A 274 5.57 -31.06 18.13
N LYS A 275 6.63 -30.74 18.89
CA LYS A 275 6.57 -30.49 20.36
C LYS A 275 6.76 -29.03 20.77
N LYS A 276 6.76 -28.08 19.80
CA LYS A 276 6.94 -26.64 20.09
C LYS A 276 5.68 -25.81 19.80
N GLU A 277 4.50 -26.42 19.84
CA GLU A 277 3.19 -25.74 19.96
C GLU A 277 2.58 -25.99 21.34
#